data_f7b473199df1e7c25e1f5bfe3baef482
#
_entry.id   f7b473199df1e7c25e1f5bfe3baef482
#
_cell.length_a   1.000
_cell.length_b   1.000
_cell.length_c   1.000
_cell.angle_alpha   90.00
_cell.angle_beta   90.00
_cell.angle_gamma   90.00
#
_symmetry.space_group_name_H-M   'P 1'
#
loop_
_entity.id
_entity.type
_entity.pdbx_description
1 polymer ?
#
loop_
_entity_poly.entity_id
_entity_poly.type
_entity_poly.pdbx_seq_one_letter_code
_entity_poly.pdbx_strand_id
1 'polypeptide(L)'
;MNTIQSVCVYSASSTKIADCYFRAARELGELLAHHGIRLVNGAGNLGLMRACADACLEAGGQVTGVIPRFMVEQGWQHPGLTELIETEDMHTRKQTMARLSDGVIALPGDAVRGRIARNHYVETNSGYTSIPLWC
;
A
#
# COMPACT_ATOMS: atom_id res chain seq x y z
N MET A 1 -14.94 4.33 20.54
CA MET A 1 -13.68 3.64 20.19
C MET A 1 -13.32 3.88 18.75
N ASN A 2 -12.11 4.35 18.55
CA ASN A 2 -11.63 4.60 17.19
C ASN A 2 -11.17 3.30 16.57
N THR A 3 -12.00 2.75 15.71
CA THR A 3 -11.66 1.55 14.97
C THR A 3 -11.02 1.96 13.66
N ILE A 4 -9.85 1.41 13.36
CA ILE A 4 -9.21 1.64 12.07
C ILE A 4 -10.00 0.91 10.99
N GLN A 5 -10.49 1.64 9.99
CA GLN A 5 -11.30 1.11 8.90
C GLN A 5 -10.55 1.05 7.58
N SER A 6 -9.54 1.90 7.41
CA SER A 6 -8.72 1.92 6.21
C SER A 6 -7.28 2.26 6.54
N VAL A 7 -6.36 1.62 5.81
CA VAL A 7 -4.92 1.80 5.99
C VAL A 7 -4.29 2.04 4.64
N CYS A 8 -3.49 3.10 4.57
CA CYS A 8 -2.69 3.40 3.40
C CYS A 8 -1.37 2.64 3.48
N VAL A 9 -1.02 1.91 2.45
CA VAL A 9 0.23 1.16 2.39
C VAL A 9 1.12 1.76 1.31
N TYR A 10 2.24 2.31 1.73
CA TYR A 10 3.29 2.77 0.81
C TYR A 10 4.26 1.64 0.57
N SER A 11 4.50 1.31 -0.69
CA SER A 11 5.40 0.24 -1.05
C SER A 11 6.03 0.51 -2.41
N ALA A 12 7.18 -0.11 -2.64
CA ALA A 12 7.90 0.04 -3.89
C ALA A 12 7.19 -0.67 -5.03
N SER A 13 7.27 -0.10 -6.22
CA SER A 13 6.80 -0.74 -7.46
C SER A 13 7.90 -1.54 -8.15
N SER A 14 9.11 -1.55 -7.63
CA SER A 14 10.22 -2.31 -8.18
C SER A 14 9.95 -3.82 -8.09
N THR A 15 10.39 -4.55 -9.11
CA THR A 15 10.33 -6.02 -9.11
C THR A 15 11.62 -6.66 -8.59
N LYS A 16 12.66 -5.86 -8.36
CA LYS A 16 13.98 -6.33 -7.89
C LYS A 16 14.07 -6.23 -6.37
N ILE A 17 13.23 -6.99 -5.69
CA ILE A 17 13.12 -6.97 -4.23
C ILE A 17 13.17 -8.39 -3.71
N ALA A 18 13.78 -8.61 -2.55
CA ALA A 18 13.89 -9.93 -1.95
C ALA A 18 12.51 -10.56 -1.67
N ASP A 19 12.42 -11.88 -1.82
CA ASP A 19 11.16 -12.63 -1.65
C ASP A 19 10.51 -12.43 -0.28
N CYS A 20 11.30 -12.22 0.77
CA CYS A 20 10.75 -12.02 2.11
C CYS A 20 9.87 -10.76 2.18
N TYR A 21 10.18 -9.73 1.41
CA TYR A 21 9.36 -8.52 1.36
C TYR A 21 8.06 -8.75 0.61
N PHE A 22 8.09 -9.57 -0.45
CA PHE A 22 6.86 -9.96 -1.16
C PHE A 22 5.95 -10.79 -0.26
N ARG A 23 6.51 -11.70 0.52
CA ARG A 23 5.71 -12.47 1.49
C ARG A 23 5.11 -11.57 2.55
N ALA A 24 5.88 -10.62 3.08
CA ALA A 24 5.37 -9.66 4.06
C ALA A 24 4.23 -8.82 3.49
N ALA A 25 4.36 -8.38 2.24
CA ALA A 25 3.31 -7.61 1.57
C ALA A 25 2.03 -8.43 1.41
N ARG A 26 2.14 -9.69 1.02
CA ARG A 26 0.99 -10.58 0.89
C ARG A 26 0.33 -10.87 2.24
N GLU A 27 1.13 -11.14 3.28
CA GLU A 27 0.60 -11.34 4.63
C GLU A 27 -0.15 -10.12 5.13
N LEU A 28 0.38 -8.93 4.87
CA LEU A 28 -0.27 -7.68 5.24
C LEU A 28 -1.62 -7.54 4.53
N GLY A 29 -1.65 -7.81 3.22
CA GLY A 29 -2.90 -7.75 2.45
C GLY A 29 -3.95 -8.71 2.99
N GLU A 30 -3.56 -9.94 3.29
CA GLU A 30 -4.45 -10.93 3.88
C GLU A 30 -4.96 -10.50 5.26
N LEU A 31 -4.08 -9.97 6.11
CA LEU A 31 -4.46 -9.52 7.44
C LEU A 31 -5.45 -8.36 7.39
N LEU A 32 -5.24 -7.42 6.50
CA LEU A 32 -6.17 -6.31 6.32
C LEU A 32 -7.55 -6.81 5.90
N ALA A 33 -7.59 -7.76 4.96
CA ALA A 33 -8.85 -8.36 4.53
C ALA A 33 -9.55 -9.10 5.66
N HIS A 34 -8.83 -9.89 6.43
CA HIS A 34 -9.39 -10.65 7.54
C HIS A 34 -9.94 -9.76 8.65
N HIS A 35 -9.36 -8.58 8.84
CA HIS A 35 -9.83 -7.62 9.84
C HIS A 35 -10.86 -6.63 9.29
N GLY A 36 -11.29 -6.80 8.05
CA GLY A 36 -12.25 -5.89 7.43
C GLY A 36 -11.72 -4.48 7.20
N ILE A 37 -10.40 -4.35 7.07
CA ILE A 37 -9.74 -3.06 6.86
C ILE A 37 -9.51 -2.86 5.37
N ARG A 38 -9.93 -1.70 4.86
CA ARG A 38 -9.70 -1.34 3.47
C ARG A 38 -8.24 -0.98 3.23
N LEU A 39 -7.67 -1.52 2.18
CA LEU A 39 -6.32 -1.16 1.74
C LEU A 39 -6.42 0.05 0.80
N VAL A 40 -5.64 1.08 1.08
CA VAL A 40 -5.50 2.25 0.21
C VAL A 40 -4.06 2.28 -0.30
N ASN A 41 -3.87 2.31 -1.61
CA ASN A 41 -2.54 2.36 -2.19
C ASN A 41 -2.49 3.21 -3.45
N GLY A 42 -1.34 3.23 -4.09
CA GLY A 42 -1.12 4.01 -5.31
C GLY A 42 -1.59 3.34 -6.60
N ALA A 43 -2.35 2.28 -6.51
CA ALA A 43 -2.93 1.56 -7.65
C ALA A 43 -1.90 0.96 -8.64
N GLY A 44 -0.64 0.83 -8.24
CA GLY A 44 0.38 0.26 -9.11
C GLY A 44 0.17 -1.24 -9.36
N ASN A 45 0.56 -1.69 -10.55
CA ASN A 45 0.40 -3.08 -10.98
C ASN A 45 1.72 -3.86 -10.95
N LEU A 46 2.69 -3.41 -10.17
CA LEU A 46 4.02 -4.04 -10.08
C LEU A 46 4.51 -4.06 -8.63
N GLY A 47 5.44 -4.99 -8.37
CA GLY A 47 6.17 -5.04 -7.12
C GLY A 47 5.31 -5.34 -5.89
N LEU A 48 5.71 -4.80 -4.77
CA LEU A 48 5.05 -5.01 -3.48
C LEU A 48 3.62 -4.46 -3.47
N MET A 49 3.39 -3.35 -4.17
CA MET A 49 2.07 -2.74 -4.24
C MET A 49 1.05 -3.70 -4.85
N ARG A 50 1.42 -4.34 -5.96
CA ARG A 50 0.57 -5.35 -6.59
C ARG A 50 0.39 -6.57 -5.69
N ALA A 51 1.47 -7.06 -5.10
CA ALA A 51 1.42 -8.25 -4.25
C ALA A 51 0.47 -8.06 -3.05
N CYS A 52 0.56 -6.91 -2.40
CA CYS A 52 -0.30 -6.58 -1.28
C CYS A 52 -1.78 -6.46 -1.71
N ALA A 53 -2.03 -5.77 -2.82
CA ALA A 53 -3.38 -5.59 -3.34
C ALA A 53 -4.00 -6.93 -3.76
N ASP A 54 -3.25 -7.76 -4.48
CA ASP A 54 -3.74 -9.07 -4.93
C ASP A 54 -4.10 -9.97 -3.74
N ALA A 55 -3.24 -10.02 -2.73
CA ALA A 55 -3.49 -10.84 -1.55
C ALA A 55 -4.74 -10.36 -0.78
N CYS A 56 -4.91 -9.05 -0.66
CA CYS A 56 -6.09 -8.48 -0.02
C CYS A 56 -7.37 -8.84 -0.78
N LEU A 57 -7.35 -8.69 -2.10
CA LEU A 57 -8.50 -9.03 -2.95
C LEU A 57 -8.82 -10.52 -2.91
N GLU A 58 -7.81 -11.38 -2.97
CA GLU A 58 -7.98 -12.84 -2.91
C GLU A 58 -8.58 -13.29 -1.59
N ALA A 59 -8.30 -12.58 -0.50
CA ALA A 59 -8.85 -12.87 0.81
C ALA A 59 -10.24 -12.24 1.04
N GLY A 60 -10.83 -11.65 0.01
CA GLY A 60 -12.16 -11.04 0.09
C GLY A 60 -12.17 -9.61 0.59
N GLY A 61 -11.01 -8.96 0.67
CA GLY A 61 -10.90 -7.59 1.12
C GLY A 61 -11.20 -6.56 0.04
N GLN A 62 -11.12 -5.30 0.42
CA GLN A 62 -11.36 -4.17 -0.47
C GLN A 62 -10.08 -3.36 -0.64
N VAL A 63 -9.79 -2.97 -1.87
CA VAL A 63 -8.63 -2.15 -2.20
C VAL A 63 -9.07 -0.92 -2.97
N THR A 64 -8.72 0.25 -2.47
CA THR A 64 -8.91 1.52 -3.16
C THR A 64 -7.55 2.01 -3.65
N GLY A 65 -7.42 2.19 -4.94
CA GLY A 65 -6.21 2.75 -5.54
C GLY A 65 -6.41 4.21 -5.89
N VAL A 66 -5.38 5.01 -5.64
CA VAL A 66 -5.38 6.44 -5.99
C VAL A 66 -4.20 6.69 -6.92
N ILE A 67 -4.48 7.15 -8.13
CA ILE A 67 -3.46 7.25 -9.18
C ILE A 67 -3.66 8.53 -10.00
N PRO A 68 -2.58 9.23 -10.38
CA PRO A 68 -2.71 10.37 -11.27
C PRO A 68 -3.17 9.95 -12.67
N ARG A 69 -3.94 10.80 -13.31
CA ARG A 69 -4.48 10.54 -14.65
C ARG A 69 -3.40 10.20 -15.66
N PHE A 70 -2.24 10.87 -15.61
CA PHE A 70 -1.17 10.59 -16.57
C PHE A 70 -0.65 9.15 -16.48
N MET A 71 -0.70 8.54 -15.30
CA MET A 71 -0.30 7.14 -15.12
C MET A 71 -1.37 6.18 -15.66
N VAL A 72 -2.63 6.55 -15.53
CA VAL A 72 -3.74 5.76 -16.10
C VAL A 72 -3.64 5.73 -17.62
N GLU A 73 -3.28 6.85 -18.22
CA GLU A 73 -3.08 6.96 -19.67
C GLU A 73 -1.95 6.04 -20.15
N GLN A 74 -0.97 5.76 -19.30
CA GLN A 74 0.11 4.81 -19.59
C GLN A 74 -0.28 3.36 -19.32
N GLY A 75 -1.44 3.10 -18.76
CA GLY A 75 -1.89 1.75 -18.43
C GLY A 75 -1.20 1.14 -17.21
N TRP A 76 -0.71 1.95 -16.29
CA TRP A 76 0.06 1.47 -15.14
C TRP A 76 -0.79 1.04 -13.94
N GLN A 77 -2.09 1.24 -14.01
CA GLN A 77 -2.98 0.87 -12.90
C GLN A 77 -3.24 -0.63 -12.82
N HIS A 78 -3.46 -1.09 -11.59
CA HIS A 78 -3.89 -2.47 -11.34
C HIS A 78 -5.31 -2.66 -11.89
N PRO A 79 -5.57 -3.73 -12.68
CA PRO A 79 -6.87 -3.88 -13.36
C PRO A 79 -8.01 -4.38 -12.48
N GLY A 80 -7.71 -4.92 -11.29
CA GLY A 80 -8.71 -5.60 -10.46
C GLY A 80 -9.08 -4.94 -9.17
N LEU A 81 -8.74 -3.66 -8.97
CA LEU A 81 -9.02 -2.96 -7.72
C LEU A 81 -10.52 -2.76 -7.48
N THR A 82 -10.92 -2.77 -6.22
CA THR A 82 -12.32 -2.52 -5.83
C THR A 82 -12.78 -1.14 -6.27
N GLU A 83 -11.91 -0.14 -6.09
CA GLU A 83 -12.18 1.24 -6.49
C GLU A 83 -10.89 1.88 -6.99
N LEU A 84 -11.00 2.66 -8.05
CA LEU A 84 -9.88 3.43 -8.60
C LEU A 84 -10.26 4.90 -8.62
N ILE A 85 -9.46 5.73 -7.94
CA ILE A 85 -9.64 7.18 -7.90
C ILE A 85 -8.54 7.83 -8.71
N GLU A 86 -8.93 8.56 -9.75
CA GLU A 86 -7.99 9.33 -10.56
C GLU A 86 -7.79 10.72 -9.95
N THR A 87 -6.55 11.19 -9.92
CA THR A 87 -6.20 12.53 -9.45
C THR A 87 -5.52 13.30 -10.56
N GLU A 88 -5.42 14.61 -10.38
CA GLU A 88 -4.80 15.49 -11.38
C GLU A 88 -3.28 15.36 -11.38
N ASP A 89 -2.66 15.18 -10.21
CA ASP A 89 -1.21 15.14 -10.06
C ASP A 89 -0.78 14.29 -8.86
N MET A 90 0.53 14.19 -8.65
CA MET A 90 1.10 13.40 -7.54
C MET A 90 0.82 14.01 -6.18
N HIS A 91 0.74 15.32 -6.10
CA HIS A 91 0.45 16.01 -4.85
C HIS A 91 -0.98 15.72 -4.38
N THR A 92 -1.95 15.84 -5.27
CA THR A 92 -3.34 15.51 -5.00
C THR A 92 -3.50 14.03 -4.66
N ARG A 93 -2.72 13.15 -5.31
CA ARG A 93 -2.70 11.72 -4.99
C ARG A 93 -2.34 11.49 -3.52
N LYS A 94 -1.26 12.09 -3.05
CA LYS A 94 -0.82 11.94 -1.66
C LYS A 94 -1.85 12.46 -0.67
N GLN A 95 -2.41 13.62 -0.94
CA GLN A 95 -3.46 14.20 -0.10
C GLN A 95 -4.70 13.31 -0.02
N THR A 96 -5.11 12.77 -1.17
CA THR A 96 -6.27 11.89 -1.24
C THR A 96 -6.05 10.59 -0.47
N MET A 97 -4.89 9.97 -0.64
CA MET A 97 -4.54 8.76 0.09
C MET A 97 -4.54 9.00 1.60
N ALA A 98 -3.96 10.09 2.05
CA ALA A 98 -3.92 10.43 3.46
C ALA A 98 -5.33 10.69 4.02
N ARG A 99 -6.17 11.39 3.27
CA ARG A 99 -7.54 11.71 3.69
C ARG A 99 -8.42 10.47 3.82
N LEU A 100 -8.21 9.49 2.93
CA LEU A 100 -9.01 8.26 2.91
C LEU A 100 -8.57 7.23 3.97
N SER A 101 -7.46 7.46 4.63
CA SER A 101 -6.83 6.46 5.48
C SER A 101 -6.82 6.87 6.94
N ASP A 102 -7.06 5.91 7.83
CA ASP A 102 -6.97 6.10 9.27
C ASP A 102 -5.56 5.87 9.80
N GLY A 103 -4.73 5.15 9.05
CA GLY A 103 -3.34 4.89 9.39
C GLY A 103 -2.50 4.64 8.16
N VAL A 104 -1.20 4.63 8.32
CA VAL A 104 -0.24 4.45 7.22
C VAL A 104 0.78 3.38 7.59
N ILE A 105 1.02 2.46 6.67
CA ILE A 105 2.06 1.45 6.77
C ILE A 105 3.03 1.66 5.61
N ALA A 106 4.31 1.79 5.92
CA ALA A 106 5.35 1.85 4.91
C ALA A 106 6.07 0.50 4.86
N LEU A 107 6.01 -0.20 3.73
CA LEU A 107 6.75 -1.43 3.52
C LEU A 107 8.13 -1.11 2.97
N PRO A 108 9.20 -1.68 3.54
CA PRO A 108 10.53 -1.55 2.99
C PRO A 108 10.66 -2.44 1.76
N GLY A 109 11.75 -2.32 1.05
CA GLY A 109 12.04 -3.17 -0.10
C GLY A 109 12.60 -2.40 -1.26
N ASP A 110 12.62 -1.10 -1.16
CA ASP A 110 13.31 -0.29 -2.13
C ASP A 110 14.62 0.20 -1.51
N ALA A 111 15.72 -0.02 -2.22
CA ALA A 111 16.98 0.56 -1.83
C ALA A 111 16.93 2.04 -2.20
N VAL A 112 16.34 2.85 -1.34
CA VAL A 112 16.34 4.28 -1.54
C VAL A 112 17.76 4.77 -1.32
N ARG A 113 18.50 4.97 -2.41
CA ARG A 113 19.86 5.53 -2.39
C ARG A 113 20.84 4.77 -1.51
N GLY A 114 20.83 3.43 -1.60
CA GLY A 114 21.75 2.58 -0.85
C GLY A 114 21.41 2.40 0.62
N ARG A 115 20.27 2.87 1.05
CA ARG A 115 19.78 2.62 2.41
C ARG A 115 18.58 1.69 2.36
N ILE A 116 18.75 0.53 2.95
CA ILE A 116 17.63 -0.38 3.16
C ILE A 116 16.88 0.13 4.39
N ALA A 117 15.61 0.42 4.24
CA ALA A 117 14.78 0.73 5.39
C ALA A 117 14.72 -0.51 6.27
N ARG A 118 15.36 -0.46 7.44
CA ARG A 118 15.44 -1.60 8.36
C ARG A 118 14.23 -1.71 9.27
N ASN A 119 13.42 -0.68 9.31
CA ASN A 119 12.26 -0.62 10.20
C ASN A 119 11.01 -0.32 9.41
N HIS A 120 9.98 -1.06 9.73
CA HIS A 120 8.63 -0.76 9.26
C HIS A 120 7.98 0.17 10.28
N TYR A 121 7.31 1.19 9.80
CA TYR A 121 6.59 2.11 10.67
C TYR A 121 5.12 2.13 10.28
N VAL A 122 4.26 2.08 11.28
CA VAL A 122 2.85 2.39 11.12
C VAL A 122 2.63 3.79 11.65
N GLU A 123 2.19 4.68 10.79
CA GLU A 123 1.77 6.00 11.21
C GLU A 123 0.28 5.96 11.50
N THR A 124 -0.07 6.35 12.72
CA THR A 124 -1.46 6.52 13.14
C THR A 124 -1.66 7.99 13.54
N ASN A 125 -2.89 8.37 13.79
CA ASN A 125 -3.16 9.74 14.27
C ASN A 125 -2.45 10.06 15.59
N SER A 126 -1.91 9.07 16.27
CA SER A 126 -1.18 9.25 17.52
C SER A 126 0.34 9.09 17.37
N GLY A 127 0.86 8.87 16.16
CA GLY A 127 2.29 8.78 15.89
C GLY A 127 2.69 7.53 15.12
N TYR A 128 3.99 7.28 15.08
CA TYR A 128 4.57 6.12 14.38
C TYR A 128 4.82 4.97 15.32
N THR A 129 4.45 3.77 14.90
CA THR A 129 4.77 2.54 15.62
C THR A 129 5.64 1.66 14.72
N SER A 130 6.77 1.19 15.24
CA SER A 130 7.62 0.29 14.47
C SER A 130 7.06 -1.12 14.49
N ILE A 131 7.19 -1.81 13.35
CA ILE A 131 6.79 -3.21 13.21
C ILE A 131 8.05 -4.05 13.11
N PRO A 132 8.08 -5.25 13.72
CA PRO A 132 9.24 -6.14 13.61
C PRO A 132 9.55 -6.49 12.16
N LEU A 133 10.83 -6.50 11.82
CA LEU A 133 11.32 -6.90 10.51
C LEU A 133 11.65 -8.39 10.53
N TRP A 134 11.00 -9.18 9.69
CA TRP A 134 11.19 -10.63 9.67
C TRP A 134 12.28 -11.12 8.70
N CYS A 135 12.87 -10.23 7.93
CA CYS A 135 13.87 -10.64 6.98
C CYS A 135 15.22 -9.97 7.15
#